data_be77ff5b25f3730efb94cf6707736deb
#
_entry.id   be77ff5b25f3730efb94cf6707736deb
#
_cell.length_a   1.000
_cell.length_b   1.000
_cell.length_c   1.000
_cell.angle_alpha   90.00
_cell.angle_beta   90.00
_cell.angle_gamma   90.00
#
_symmetry.space_group_name_H-M   'P 1'
#
loop_
_entity.id
_entity.type
_entity.pdbx_description
1 polymer ?
#
loop_
_entity_poly.entity_id
_entity_poly.type
_entity_poly.pdbx_seq_one_letter_code
_entity_poly.pdbx_strand_id
1 'polypeptide(L)'
;MLLSVLMFIIEFLFYREFVDIFFPKKVSRNVYAVRKPKGEVKRRIIFGGHSDASPEWTYTYLGGIKAVAPVMAGAIIGMFAAFGISVAMMIKTVMNGFVAPELVGVWKVLGIVMICLVPFFIAIIFFINWKVIVDGANDNLTANYIAMAVIKDMHDNDERFENTEVCCLLAGSEEAGLRGSRAFARKHKQEMLDVETVFIAMDTMREVEQLQIYNIGCTGTVHSSKAVGDLIREAGLNCGIDMPRAQLYPGAIDSDAFTQEGLEAAGFCGVNHDPQKYYHTREDSWDNMSPECIELSLKICKEAAELYDKKGGIKAYKK
;
A
#
# COMPACT_ATOMS: atom_id res chain seq x y z
N MET A 1 -20.97 11.65 -12.70
CA MET A 1 -19.68 11.58 -13.41
C MET A 1 -18.61 12.50 -12.77
N LEU A 2 -18.83 13.81 -12.57
CA LEU A 2 -17.82 14.68 -11.92
C LEU A 2 -17.39 14.15 -10.55
N LEU A 3 -18.34 13.78 -9.68
CA LEU A 3 -18.03 13.24 -8.34
C LEU A 3 -17.20 11.96 -8.42
N SER A 4 -17.53 11.06 -9.36
CA SER A 4 -16.75 9.81 -9.54
C SER A 4 -15.31 10.09 -9.97
N VAL A 5 -15.11 11.05 -10.88
CA VAL A 5 -13.76 11.49 -11.29
C VAL A 5 -13.00 12.14 -10.13
N LEU A 6 -13.65 12.99 -9.33
CA LEU A 6 -13.04 13.60 -8.15
C LEU A 6 -12.67 12.56 -7.10
N MET A 7 -13.54 11.59 -6.83
CA MET A 7 -13.23 10.47 -5.92
C MET A 7 -12.01 9.68 -6.41
N PHE A 8 -12.00 9.34 -7.69
CA PHE A 8 -10.87 8.62 -8.28
C PHE A 8 -9.56 9.40 -8.15
N ILE A 9 -9.58 10.71 -8.46
CA ILE A 9 -8.38 11.54 -8.37
C ILE A 9 -7.94 11.71 -6.91
N ILE A 10 -8.83 12.06 -6.02
CA ILE A 10 -8.46 12.43 -4.64
C ILE A 10 -8.13 11.18 -3.82
N GLU A 11 -8.98 10.14 -3.86
CA GLU A 11 -8.79 8.95 -3.03
C GLU A 11 -7.86 7.93 -3.66
N PHE A 12 -7.98 7.65 -4.95
CA PHE A 12 -7.17 6.62 -5.58
C PHE A 12 -5.81 7.15 -6.06
N LEU A 13 -5.76 8.30 -6.81
CA LEU A 13 -4.48 8.80 -7.31
C LEU A 13 -3.63 9.45 -6.23
N PHE A 14 -4.25 10.21 -5.31
CA PHE A 14 -3.51 10.95 -4.28
C PHE A 14 -3.60 10.32 -2.89
N TYR A 15 -4.29 9.21 -2.71
CA TYR A 15 -4.49 8.55 -1.41
C TYR A 15 -4.96 9.50 -0.30
N ARG A 16 -5.90 10.42 -0.63
CA ARG A 16 -6.45 11.39 0.33
C ARG A 16 -7.89 11.05 0.67
N GLU A 17 -8.23 11.25 1.93
CA GLU A 17 -9.60 11.08 2.42
C GLU A 17 -10.50 12.17 1.83
N PHE A 18 -11.58 11.80 1.15
CA PHE A 18 -12.50 12.75 0.51
C PHE A 18 -13.96 12.47 0.86
N VAL A 19 -14.41 11.21 0.77
CA VAL A 19 -15.81 10.86 1.00
C VAL A 19 -16.12 10.40 2.41
N ASP A 20 -15.17 10.34 3.31
CA ASP A 20 -15.30 9.86 4.69
C ASP A 20 -16.41 10.57 5.47
N ILE A 21 -16.65 11.84 5.16
CA ILE A 21 -17.70 12.64 5.81
C ILE A 21 -19.12 12.08 5.59
N PHE A 22 -19.31 11.25 4.57
CA PHE A 22 -20.59 10.64 4.23
C PHE A 22 -20.81 9.27 4.88
N PHE A 23 -19.78 8.73 5.54
CA PHE A 23 -19.84 7.39 6.12
C PHE A 23 -19.77 7.42 7.65
N PRO A 24 -20.43 6.47 8.32
CA PRO A 24 -20.35 6.38 9.79
C PRO A 24 -18.94 6.05 10.22
N LYS A 25 -18.46 6.76 11.24
CA LYS A 25 -17.15 6.52 11.84
C LYS A 25 -17.10 5.13 12.48
N LYS A 26 -16.00 4.42 12.22
CA LYS A 26 -15.66 3.17 12.89
C LYS A 26 -14.32 3.33 13.60
N VAL A 27 -14.09 2.48 14.60
CA VAL A 27 -12.85 2.47 15.38
C VAL A 27 -11.94 1.39 14.83
N SER A 28 -10.73 1.77 14.44
CA SER A 28 -9.60 0.87 14.21
C SER A 28 -8.53 1.11 15.27
N ARG A 29 -7.59 0.18 15.40
CA ARG A 29 -6.52 0.25 16.39
C ARG A 29 -5.18 -0.06 15.73
N ASN A 30 -4.16 0.67 16.17
CA ASN A 30 -2.77 0.34 15.90
C ASN A 30 -2.16 -0.23 17.17
N VAL A 31 -1.25 -1.19 17.03
CA VAL A 31 -0.43 -1.70 18.12
C VAL A 31 1.00 -1.21 17.90
N TYR A 32 1.59 -0.62 18.90
CA TYR A 32 2.93 -0.09 18.83
C TYR A 32 3.77 -0.58 20.00
N ALA A 33 4.83 -1.33 19.70
CA ALA A 33 5.77 -1.86 20.67
C ALA A 33 7.15 -1.21 20.49
N VAL A 34 7.86 -1.04 21.59
CA VAL A 34 9.11 -0.28 21.63
C VAL A 34 10.17 -1.05 22.43
N ARG A 35 11.32 -1.30 21.83
CA ARG A 35 12.56 -1.71 22.51
C ARG A 35 13.46 -0.50 22.68
N LYS A 36 13.48 0.05 23.89
CA LYS A 36 14.29 1.23 24.22
C LYS A 36 15.80 0.93 24.17
N PRO A 37 16.65 1.88 23.76
CA PRO A 37 18.09 1.76 23.80
C PRO A 37 18.62 1.72 25.25
N LYS A 38 19.93 1.50 25.40
CA LYS A 38 20.61 1.59 26.70
C LYS A 38 20.73 3.03 27.20
N GLY A 39 21.06 3.94 26.28
CA GLY A 39 21.24 5.36 26.54
C GLY A 39 20.06 6.22 26.05
N GLU A 40 20.37 7.46 25.70
CA GLU A 40 19.39 8.41 25.16
C GLU A 40 18.92 8.00 23.75
N VAL A 41 17.63 8.19 23.45
CA VAL A 41 17.09 7.95 22.11
C VAL A 41 17.56 9.07 21.17
N LYS A 42 18.47 8.76 20.26
CA LYS A 42 18.95 9.67 19.21
C LYS A 42 18.36 9.37 17.84
N ARG A 43 17.89 8.15 17.66
CA ARG A 43 17.25 7.69 16.42
C ARG A 43 16.28 6.54 16.68
N ARG A 44 15.40 6.31 15.72
CA ARG A 44 14.36 5.29 15.80
C ARG A 44 14.20 4.57 14.46
N ILE A 45 14.13 3.24 14.48
CA ILE A 45 13.76 2.43 13.35
C ILE A 45 12.46 1.67 13.68
N ILE A 46 11.48 1.77 12.79
CA ILE A 46 10.17 1.13 12.95
C ILE A 46 10.04 0.08 11.86
N PHE A 47 9.70 -1.14 12.24
CA PHE A 47 9.27 -2.20 11.33
C PHE A 47 7.77 -2.41 11.50
N GLY A 48 7.05 -2.67 10.42
CA GLY A 48 5.62 -2.91 10.56
C GLY A 48 4.92 -3.26 9.27
N GLY A 49 3.67 -3.59 9.41
CA GLY A 49 2.69 -3.84 8.37
C GLY A 49 1.30 -3.71 8.96
N HIS A 50 0.27 -4.02 8.18
CA HIS A 50 -1.10 -3.91 8.64
C HIS A 50 -1.64 -5.23 9.24
N SER A 51 -2.68 -5.09 10.06
CA SER A 51 -3.27 -6.20 10.81
C SER A 51 -4.73 -6.48 10.43
N ASP A 52 -5.28 -5.75 9.50
CA ASP A 52 -6.59 -6.02 8.91
C ASP A 52 -6.44 -6.82 7.61
N ALA A 53 -7.53 -7.42 7.18
CA ALA A 53 -7.59 -8.28 6.01
C ALA A 53 -8.68 -7.80 5.04
N SER A 54 -8.44 -7.99 3.75
CA SER A 54 -9.30 -7.56 2.66
C SER A 54 -10.56 -8.40 2.52
N PRO A 55 -11.65 -7.85 2.00
CA PRO A 55 -12.66 -8.64 1.31
C PRO A 55 -12.08 -9.26 0.02
N GLU A 56 -12.58 -10.46 -0.33
CA GLU A 56 -12.11 -11.18 -1.51
C GLU A 56 -12.29 -10.39 -2.81
N TRP A 57 -11.25 -10.33 -3.63
CA TRP A 57 -11.34 -9.81 -4.99
C TRP A 57 -11.77 -10.89 -5.97
N THR A 58 -13.03 -10.82 -6.40
CA THR A 58 -13.67 -11.84 -7.24
C THR A 58 -12.86 -12.20 -8.48
N TYR A 59 -12.33 -11.21 -9.19
CA TYR A 59 -11.62 -11.46 -10.45
C TYR A 59 -10.21 -11.96 -10.23
N THR A 60 -9.56 -11.60 -9.11
CA THR A 60 -8.28 -12.21 -8.73
C THR A 60 -8.47 -13.69 -8.48
N TYR A 61 -9.48 -14.07 -7.72
CA TYR A 61 -9.81 -15.48 -7.46
C TYR A 61 -10.17 -16.26 -8.74
N LEU A 62 -10.93 -15.68 -9.67
CA LEU A 62 -11.35 -16.33 -10.90
C LEU A 62 -10.25 -16.46 -11.96
N GLY A 63 -9.31 -15.52 -12.05
CA GLY A 63 -8.32 -15.53 -13.14
C GLY A 63 -7.10 -14.63 -12.94
N GLY A 64 -6.81 -14.22 -11.70
CA GLY A 64 -5.65 -13.39 -11.39
C GLY A 64 -5.66 -12.06 -12.14
N ILE A 65 -4.47 -11.50 -12.35
CA ILE A 65 -4.31 -10.19 -13.00
C ILE A 65 -4.93 -10.15 -14.41
N LYS A 66 -4.99 -11.29 -15.12
CA LYS A 66 -5.59 -11.37 -16.47
C LYS A 66 -7.08 -11.13 -16.48
N ALA A 67 -7.77 -11.43 -15.37
CA ALA A 67 -9.19 -11.12 -15.22
C ALA A 67 -9.40 -9.72 -14.60
N VAL A 68 -8.54 -9.31 -13.68
CA VAL A 68 -8.60 -8.00 -13.01
C VAL A 68 -8.31 -6.84 -13.98
N ALA A 69 -7.20 -6.92 -14.72
CA ALA A 69 -6.72 -5.80 -15.53
C ALA A 69 -7.73 -5.27 -16.55
N PRO A 70 -8.43 -6.09 -17.35
CA PRO A 70 -9.40 -5.57 -18.31
C PRO A 70 -10.63 -4.94 -17.64
N VAL A 71 -11.08 -5.47 -16.49
CA VAL A 71 -12.21 -4.89 -15.75
C VAL A 71 -11.85 -3.53 -15.18
N MET A 72 -10.70 -3.43 -14.53
CA MET A 72 -10.21 -2.17 -13.96
C MET A 72 -9.92 -1.12 -15.04
N ALA A 73 -9.19 -1.50 -16.09
CA ALA A 73 -8.90 -0.60 -17.20
C ALA A 73 -10.16 -0.13 -17.91
N GLY A 74 -11.09 -1.04 -18.20
CA GLY A 74 -12.36 -0.72 -18.84
C GLY A 74 -13.23 0.21 -18.00
N ALA A 75 -13.29 0.02 -16.68
CA ALA A 75 -14.02 0.88 -15.76
C ALA A 75 -13.39 2.28 -15.67
N ILE A 76 -12.05 2.38 -15.55
CA ILE A 76 -11.34 3.66 -15.50
C ILE A 76 -11.48 4.44 -16.82
N ILE A 77 -11.19 3.80 -17.95
CA ILE A 77 -11.33 4.42 -19.27
C ILE A 77 -12.79 4.84 -19.48
N GLY A 78 -13.73 3.96 -19.11
CA GLY A 78 -15.15 4.23 -19.20
C GLY A 78 -15.58 5.44 -18.39
N MET A 79 -15.09 5.59 -17.18
CA MET A 79 -15.38 6.73 -16.32
C MET A 79 -14.95 8.05 -16.95
N PHE A 80 -13.71 8.14 -17.46
CA PHE A 80 -13.21 9.36 -18.12
C PHE A 80 -13.91 9.62 -19.45
N ALA A 81 -14.19 8.59 -20.26
CA ALA A 81 -14.95 8.73 -21.49
C ALA A 81 -16.37 9.23 -21.21
N ALA A 82 -17.06 8.64 -20.25
CA ALA A 82 -18.38 9.06 -19.84
C ALA A 82 -18.41 10.50 -19.32
N PHE A 83 -17.40 10.90 -18.55
CA PHE A 83 -17.26 12.27 -18.09
C PHE A 83 -17.09 13.24 -19.29
N GLY A 84 -16.15 12.96 -20.20
CA GLY A 84 -15.90 13.79 -21.38
C GLY A 84 -17.13 13.92 -22.29
N ILE A 85 -17.80 12.80 -22.56
CA ILE A 85 -19.05 12.80 -23.35
C ILE A 85 -20.14 13.62 -22.66
N SER A 86 -20.30 13.46 -21.33
CA SER A 86 -21.30 14.20 -20.56
C SER A 86 -21.03 15.72 -20.59
N VAL A 87 -19.76 16.13 -20.50
CA VAL A 87 -19.35 17.55 -20.61
C VAL A 87 -19.64 18.08 -22.03
N ALA A 88 -19.29 17.32 -23.08
CA ALA A 88 -19.56 17.71 -24.46
C ALA A 88 -21.06 17.86 -24.73
N MET A 89 -21.88 16.91 -24.25
CA MET A 89 -23.33 16.98 -24.33
C MET A 89 -23.89 18.22 -23.60
N MET A 90 -23.40 18.50 -22.40
CA MET A 90 -23.80 19.65 -21.61
C MET A 90 -23.50 20.97 -22.37
N ILE A 91 -22.28 21.13 -22.89
CA ILE A 91 -21.90 22.30 -23.68
C ILE A 91 -22.83 22.47 -24.88
N LYS A 92 -23.06 21.39 -25.65
CA LYS A 92 -23.94 21.44 -26.82
C LYS A 92 -25.38 21.76 -26.45
N THR A 93 -25.89 21.23 -25.36
CA THR A 93 -27.23 21.54 -24.83
C THR A 93 -27.36 23.03 -24.50
N VAL A 94 -26.37 23.62 -23.81
CA VAL A 94 -26.35 25.07 -23.53
C VAL A 94 -26.31 25.88 -24.80
N MET A 95 -25.45 25.51 -25.75
CA MET A 95 -25.33 26.22 -27.06
C MET A 95 -26.63 26.12 -27.87
N ASN A 96 -27.43 25.08 -27.72
CA ASN A 96 -28.71 24.90 -28.39
C ASN A 96 -29.90 25.51 -27.58
N GLY A 97 -29.65 26.45 -26.66
CA GLY A 97 -30.71 27.03 -25.85
C GLY A 97 -31.38 26.08 -24.87
N PHE A 98 -30.58 25.21 -24.22
CA PHE A 98 -30.98 24.17 -23.29
C PHE A 98 -31.79 23.01 -23.90
N VAL A 99 -31.68 22.81 -25.22
CA VAL A 99 -32.23 21.64 -25.90
C VAL A 99 -31.13 20.61 -26.10
N ALA A 100 -31.35 19.39 -25.61
CA ALA A 100 -30.40 18.27 -25.79
C ALA A 100 -30.18 17.97 -27.27
N PRO A 101 -28.92 17.61 -27.67
CA PRO A 101 -28.66 17.24 -29.07
C PRO A 101 -29.39 15.97 -29.42
N GLU A 102 -29.91 15.92 -30.67
CA GLU A 102 -30.49 14.69 -31.21
C GLU A 102 -29.42 13.57 -31.32
N LEU A 103 -29.82 12.33 -31.08
CA LEU A 103 -28.94 11.16 -31.18
C LEU A 103 -28.71 10.76 -32.65
N VAL A 104 -28.15 11.68 -33.43
CA VAL A 104 -27.77 11.48 -34.84
C VAL A 104 -26.28 11.79 -35.04
N GLY A 105 -25.69 11.28 -36.13
CA GLY A 105 -24.29 11.52 -36.46
C GLY A 105 -23.34 11.15 -35.30
N VAL A 106 -22.47 12.09 -34.90
CA VAL A 106 -21.49 11.87 -33.82
C VAL A 106 -22.12 11.53 -32.48
N TRP A 107 -23.29 12.10 -32.15
CA TRP A 107 -23.98 11.83 -30.87
C TRP A 107 -24.50 10.42 -30.78
N LYS A 108 -24.92 9.83 -31.92
CA LYS A 108 -25.30 8.40 -32.00
C LYS A 108 -24.07 7.52 -31.74
N VAL A 109 -22.93 7.83 -32.35
CA VAL A 109 -21.68 7.07 -32.12
C VAL A 109 -21.24 7.14 -30.65
N LEU A 110 -21.24 8.34 -30.06
CA LEU A 110 -20.91 8.50 -28.65
C LEU A 110 -21.86 7.76 -27.71
N GLY A 111 -23.16 7.73 -28.04
CA GLY A 111 -24.14 6.94 -27.32
C GLY A 111 -23.86 5.43 -27.39
N ILE A 112 -23.46 4.92 -28.55
CA ILE A 112 -23.07 3.51 -28.72
C ILE A 112 -21.82 3.20 -27.89
N VAL A 113 -20.81 4.08 -27.91
CA VAL A 113 -19.60 3.94 -27.07
C VAL A 113 -19.99 3.82 -25.60
N MET A 114 -20.88 4.69 -25.11
CA MET A 114 -21.36 4.63 -23.72
C MET A 114 -22.03 3.30 -23.39
N ILE A 115 -22.85 2.75 -24.31
CA ILE A 115 -23.49 1.45 -24.13
C ILE A 115 -22.44 0.33 -24.06
N CYS A 116 -21.40 0.38 -24.91
CA CYS A 116 -20.31 -0.60 -24.91
C CYS A 116 -19.48 -0.57 -23.62
N LEU A 117 -19.48 0.54 -22.87
CA LEU A 117 -18.76 0.67 -21.59
C LEU A 117 -19.58 0.17 -20.38
N VAL A 118 -20.90 0.02 -20.52
CA VAL A 118 -21.80 -0.45 -19.45
C VAL A 118 -21.36 -1.79 -18.84
N PRO A 119 -20.92 -2.81 -19.61
CA PRO A 119 -20.48 -4.08 -19.02
C PRO A 119 -19.34 -3.92 -18.02
N PHE A 120 -18.39 -3.01 -18.22
CA PHE A 120 -17.30 -2.75 -17.29
C PHE A 120 -17.78 -2.09 -15.99
N PHE A 121 -18.77 -1.19 -16.08
CA PHE A 121 -19.40 -0.60 -14.89
C PHE A 121 -20.22 -1.62 -14.09
N ILE A 122 -20.83 -2.57 -14.77
CA ILE A 122 -21.50 -3.69 -14.09
C ILE A 122 -20.46 -4.62 -13.46
N ALA A 123 -19.39 -4.96 -14.20
CA ALA A 123 -18.36 -5.85 -13.70
C ALA A 123 -17.68 -5.30 -12.45
N ILE A 124 -17.41 -3.98 -12.37
CA ILE A 124 -16.74 -3.38 -11.20
C ILE A 124 -17.59 -3.48 -9.91
N ILE A 125 -18.93 -3.59 -10.02
CA ILE A 125 -19.81 -3.79 -8.85
C ILE A 125 -19.55 -5.16 -8.20
N PHE A 126 -19.16 -6.15 -9.02
CA PHE A 126 -18.85 -7.51 -8.56
C PHE A 126 -17.35 -7.72 -8.30
N PHE A 127 -16.54 -6.66 -8.34
CA PHE A 127 -15.10 -6.75 -8.13
C PHE A 127 -14.79 -7.24 -6.71
N ILE A 128 -15.50 -6.73 -5.71
CA ILE A 128 -15.32 -7.10 -4.30
C ILE A 128 -16.45 -8.04 -3.87
N ASN A 129 -16.07 -9.19 -3.35
CA ASN A 129 -16.98 -10.13 -2.69
C ASN A 129 -17.05 -9.84 -1.18
N TRP A 130 -17.93 -8.95 -0.79
CA TRP A 130 -18.14 -8.54 0.62
C TRP A 130 -18.58 -9.67 1.57
N LYS A 131 -18.93 -10.85 1.06
CA LYS A 131 -19.36 -12.00 1.87
C LYS A 131 -18.18 -12.83 2.35
N VAL A 132 -17.02 -12.67 1.77
CA VAL A 132 -15.80 -13.40 2.11
C VAL A 132 -14.74 -12.39 2.51
N ILE A 133 -14.30 -12.46 3.77
CA ILE A 133 -13.10 -11.81 4.25
C ILE A 133 -11.99 -12.84 4.17
N VAL A 134 -10.87 -12.50 3.58
CA VAL A 134 -9.73 -13.41 3.42
C VAL A 134 -8.99 -13.58 4.76
N ASP A 135 -8.23 -14.66 4.92
CA ASP A 135 -7.46 -14.88 6.16
C ASP A 135 -6.30 -13.89 6.32
N GLY A 136 -5.78 -13.37 5.20
CA GLY A 136 -4.69 -12.40 5.21
C GLY A 136 -3.38 -12.97 5.75
N ALA A 137 -3.09 -14.25 5.44
CA ALA A 137 -1.93 -14.92 5.98
C ALA A 137 -0.63 -14.33 5.43
N ASN A 138 -0.55 -14.14 4.11
CA ASN A 138 0.57 -13.43 3.49
C ASN A 138 0.36 -11.92 3.52
N ASP A 139 -0.86 -11.47 3.28
CA ASP A 139 -1.29 -10.09 3.25
C ASP A 139 -2.29 -9.79 4.40
N ASN A 140 -1.78 -9.43 5.68
CA ASN A 140 -0.38 -9.13 5.91
C ASN A 140 0.13 -9.67 7.27
N LEU A 141 -0.26 -10.89 7.67
CA LEU A 141 0.24 -11.48 8.91
C LEU A 141 1.74 -11.78 8.86
N THR A 142 2.31 -12.09 7.66
CA THR A 142 3.75 -12.33 7.50
C THR A 142 4.57 -11.13 7.96
N ALA A 143 4.24 -9.91 7.53
CA ALA A 143 4.93 -8.70 7.95
C ALA A 143 4.79 -8.44 9.46
N ASN A 144 3.59 -8.68 9.99
CA ASN A 144 3.34 -8.53 11.42
C ASN A 144 4.21 -9.46 12.26
N TYR A 145 4.30 -10.74 11.86
CA TYR A 145 5.15 -11.71 12.56
C TYR A 145 6.63 -11.34 12.48
N ILE A 146 7.11 -10.86 11.32
CA ILE A 146 8.49 -10.42 11.16
C ILE A 146 8.78 -9.21 12.08
N ALA A 147 7.91 -8.20 12.07
CA ALA A 147 8.09 -7.01 12.91
C ALA A 147 8.08 -7.34 14.41
N MET A 148 7.16 -8.22 14.84
CA MET A 148 7.11 -8.70 16.21
C MET A 148 8.32 -9.55 16.56
N ALA A 149 8.79 -10.41 15.63
CA ALA A 149 9.95 -11.28 15.86
C ALA A 149 11.24 -10.48 16.07
N VAL A 150 11.44 -9.36 15.34
CA VAL A 150 12.59 -8.46 15.58
C VAL A 150 12.61 -7.99 17.04
N ILE A 151 11.47 -7.47 17.54
CA ILE A 151 11.37 -6.98 18.93
C ILE A 151 11.53 -8.13 19.94
N LYS A 152 10.90 -9.26 19.66
CA LYS A 152 10.96 -10.44 20.55
C LYS A 152 12.37 -11.00 20.64
N ASP A 153 13.07 -11.16 19.54
CA ASP A 153 14.43 -11.68 19.51
C ASP A 153 15.38 -10.78 20.31
N MET A 154 15.32 -9.46 20.10
CA MET A 154 16.07 -8.50 20.91
C MET A 154 15.72 -8.54 22.40
N HIS A 155 14.44 -8.84 22.72
CA HIS A 155 14.01 -8.97 24.11
C HIS A 155 14.57 -10.23 24.76
N ASP A 156 14.44 -11.38 24.10
CA ASP A 156 14.82 -12.70 24.62
C ASP A 156 16.34 -12.78 24.83
N ASN A 157 17.13 -12.10 23.97
CA ASN A 157 18.59 -12.04 24.06
C ASN A 157 19.11 -10.87 24.91
N ASP A 158 18.23 -10.07 25.52
CA ASP A 158 18.54 -8.81 26.22
C ASP A 158 19.38 -7.82 25.36
N GLU A 159 19.20 -7.85 24.05
CA GLU A 159 19.87 -6.97 23.12
C GLU A 159 19.25 -5.59 23.12
N ARG A 160 20.11 -4.56 23.13
CA ARG A 160 19.74 -3.15 22.99
C ARG A 160 20.87 -2.40 22.33
N PHE A 161 20.54 -1.57 21.39
CA PHE A 161 21.48 -0.60 20.84
C PHE A 161 21.79 0.50 21.86
N GLU A 162 22.87 1.26 21.63
CA GLU A 162 23.25 2.32 22.56
C GLU A 162 22.29 3.51 22.48
N ASN A 163 21.95 3.98 21.28
CA ASN A 163 21.13 5.17 21.08
C ASN A 163 20.00 4.99 20.04
N THR A 164 19.79 3.77 19.56
CA THR A 164 18.73 3.47 18.57
C THR A 164 17.57 2.73 19.23
N GLU A 165 16.42 3.32 19.16
CA GLU A 165 15.15 2.71 19.55
C GLU A 165 14.62 1.84 18.40
N VAL A 166 14.26 0.58 18.67
CA VAL A 166 13.67 -0.33 17.68
C VAL A 166 12.20 -0.52 18.01
N CYS A 167 11.35 -0.33 17.00
CA CYS A 167 9.90 -0.33 17.19
C CYS A 167 9.21 -1.28 16.22
N CYS A 168 8.05 -1.77 16.65
CA CYS A 168 7.12 -2.54 15.84
C CYS A 168 5.79 -1.78 15.77
N LEU A 169 5.26 -1.59 14.56
CA LEU A 169 3.95 -0.99 14.32
C LEU A 169 3.08 -1.98 13.54
N LEU A 170 1.96 -2.40 14.16
CA LEU A 170 0.90 -3.14 13.49
C LEU A 170 -0.24 -2.16 13.23
N ALA A 171 -0.39 -1.74 11.98
CA ALA A 171 -1.39 -0.78 11.59
C ALA A 171 -2.73 -1.46 11.32
N GLY A 172 -3.83 -0.81 11.66
CA GLY A 172 -5.17 -1.27 11.33
C GLY A 172 -5.79 -0.42 10.24
N SER A 173 -6.75 -0.97 9.49
CA SER A 173 -7.46 -0.28 8.39
C SER A 173 -6.54 0.22 7.28
N GLU A 174 -5.56 -0.59 6.91
CA GLU A 174 -4.75 -0.37 5.71
C GLU A 174 -5.59 -0.59 4.46
N GLU A 175 -6.31 -1.70 4.40
CA GLU A 175 -7.21 -2.13 3.33
C GLU A 175 -8.36 -1.14 3.05
N ALA A 176 -8.63 -0.27 3.99
CA ALA A 176 -9.57 0.84 3.81
C ALA A 176 -8.88 2.13 3.31
N GLY A 177 -7.63 2.08 2.84
CA GLY A 177 -6.88 3.20 2.28
C GLY A 177 -5.84 3.80 3.23
N LEU A 178 -4.95 2.99 3.81
CA LEU A 178 -3.82 3.39 4.65
C LEU A 178 -4.22 4.19 5.91
N ARG A 179 -5.42 3.97 6.43
CA ARG A 179 -6.00 4.85 7.46
C ARG A 179 -5.29 4.76 8.80
N GLY A 180 -4.90 3.57 9.21
CA GLY A 180 -4.22 3.36 10.49
C GLY A 180 -2.83 3.94 10.52
N SER A 181 -2.01 3.64 9.53
CA SER A 181 -0.66 4.19 9.39
C SER A 181 -0.68 5.70 9.22
N ARG A 182 -1.62 6.26 8.45
CA ARG A 182 -1.80 7.71 8.32
C ARG A 182 -2.18 8.37 9.64
N ALA A 183 -3.13 7.80 10.35
CA ALA A 183 -3.54 8.33 11.66
C ALA A 183 -2.40 8.26 12.68
N PHE A 184 -1.62 7.17 12.66
CA PHE A 184 -0.44 7.01 13.50
C PHE A 184 0.64 8.05 13.15
N ALA A 185 0.98 8.17 11.87
CA ALA A 185 1.98 9.13 11.40
C ALA A 185 1.60 10.57 11.78
N ARG A 186 0.35 10.97 11.58
CA ARG A 186 -0.15 12.31 11.98
C ARG A 186 -0.08 12.53 13.47
N LYS A 187 -0.54 11.56 14.27
CA LYS A 187 -0.60 11.67 15.72
C LYS A 187 0.78 11.78 16.35
N HIS A 188 1.74 10.99 15.84
CA HIS A 188 3.09 10.89 16.39
C HIS A 188 4.13 11.66 15.57
N LYS A 189 3.70 12.51 14.62
CA LYS A 189 4.60 13.23 13.71
C LYS A 189 5.69 14.00 14.42
N GLN A 190 5.33 14.77 15.45
CA GLN A 190 6.30 15.59 16.19
C GLN A 190 7.32 14.69 16.88
N GLU A 191 6.89 13.66 17.57
CA GLU A 191 7.75 12.68 18.24
C GLU A 191 8.73 12.00 17.26
N MET A 192 8.30 11.75 16.01
CA MET A 192 9.13 11.18 14.97
C MET A 192 10.09 12.17 14.33
N LEU A 193 9.81 13.46 14.41
CA LEU A 193 10.69 14.52 13.93
C LEU A 193 11.70 14.97 15.00
N ASP A 194 11.39 14.79 16.29
CA ASP A 194 12.28 15.15 17.39
C ASP A 194 13.56 14.32 17.42
N VAL A 195 13.49 13.07 16.94
CA VAL A 195 14.65 12.21 16.68
C VAL A 195 14.59 11.68 15.26
N GLU A 196 15.75 11.35 14.67
CA GLU A 196 15.77 10.74 13.34
C GLU A 196 14.98 9.42 13.36
N THR A 197 13.87 9.35 12.63
CA THR A 197 13.00 8.19 12.59
C THR A 197 12.84 7.69 11.16
N VAL A 198 12.97 6.37 10.95
CA VAL A 198 12.70 5.69 9.68
C VAL A 198 11.67 4.60 9.87
N PHE A 199 10.80 4.40 8.87
CA PHE A 199 9.82 3.33 8.84
C PHE A 199 10.05 2.41 7.64
N ILE A 200 10.20 1.13 7.91
CA ILE A 200 10.25 0.05 6.91
C ILE A 200 8.89 -0.65 6.97
N ALA A 201 8.04 -0.33 6.01
CA ALA A 201 6.73 -0.96 5.86
C ALA A 201 6.90 -2.25 5.07
N MET A 202 6.51 -3.36 5.66
CA MET A 202 6.52 -4.67 5.01
C MET A 202 5.11 -5.04 4.58
N ASP A 203 5.04 -5.75 3.44
CA ASP A 203 3.77 -6.22 2.91
C ASP A 203 3.94 -7.50 2.09
N THR A 204 3.04 -8.46 2.30
CA THR A 204 2.96 -9.71 1.53
C THR A 204 4.32 -10.39 1.34
N MET A 205 4.92 -10.86 2.45
CA MET A 205 6.26 -11.49 2.45
C MET A 205 6.14 -12.97 2.07
N ARG A 206 6.00 -13.27 0.75
CA ARG A 206 5.65 -14.62 0.26
C ARG A 206 6.70 -15.24 -0.67
N GLU A 207 7.17 -14.52 -1.68
CA GLU A 207 8.13 -15.03 -2.67
C GLU A 207 9.52 -14.42 -2.48
N VAL A 208 10.53 -15.26 -2.23
CA VAL A 208 11.93 -14.83 -2.08
C VAL A 208 12.42 -14.13 -3.34
N GLU A 209 12.11 -14.65 -4.51
CA GLU A 209 12.54 -14.12 -5.81
C GLU A 209 11.87 -12.80 -6.17
N GLN A 210 10.80 -12.44 -5.46
CA GLN A 210 10.04 -11.20 -5.63
C GLN A 210 10.28 -10.18 -4.52
N LEU A 211 11.25 -10.44 -3.62
CA LEU A 211 11.65 -9.46 -2.63
C LEU A 211 12.16 -8.20 -3.31
N GLN A 212 11.48 -7.09 -3.11
CA GLN A 212 11.72 -5.81 -3.76
C GLN A 212 11.55 -4.65 -2.79
N ILE A 213 12.17 -3.53 -3.13
CA ILE A 213 12.10 -2.28 -2.37
C ILE A 213 11.21 -1.31 -3.13
N TYR A 214 10.13 -0.88 -2.51
CA TYR A 214 9.16 0.01 -3.11
C TYR A 214 9.40 1.45 -2.65
N ASN A 215 9.93 2.26 -3.57
CA ASN A 215 10.16 3.68 -3.35
C ASN A 215 9.17 4.56 -4.13
N ILE A 216 8.30 3.97 -4.93
CA ILE A 216 7.28 4.66 -5.72
C ILE A 216 5.95 3.95 -5.49
N GLY A 217 4.95 4.67 -5.02
CA GLY A 217 3.58 4.16 -4.87
C GLY A 217 2.92 3.82 -6.20
N CYS A 218 1.86 3.01 -6.17
CA CYS A 218 1.17 2.47 -7.35
C CYS A 218 0.84 3.53 -8.40
N THR A 219 0.36 4.66 -7.98
CA THR A 219 -0.08 5.74 -8.88
C THR A 219 1.07 6.65 -9.36
N GLY A 220 2.29 6.45 -8.85
CA GLY A 220 3.44 7.31 -9.13
C GLY A 220 3.38 8.70 -8.48
N THR A 221 2.40 8.96 -7.61
CA THR A 221 2.23 10.27 -6.94
C THR A 221 2.97 10.36 -5.60
N VAL A 222 3.36 9.23 -5.03
CA VAL A 222 4.11 9.15 -3.78
C VAL A 222 5.50 8.60 -4.06
N HIS A 223 6.52 9.33 -3.60
CA HIS A 223 7.92 8.94 -3.72
C HIS A 223 8.51 8.81 -2.31
N SER A 224 8.69 7.59 -1.86
CA SER A 224 9.23 7.25 -0.55
C SER A 224 10.75 7.42 -0.49
N SER A 225 11.30 7.41 0.72
CA SER A 225 12.72 7.72 0.97
C SER A 225 13.65 6.77 0.22
N LYS A 226 14.48 7.35 -0.67
CA LYS A 226 15.53 6.61 -1.34
C LYS A 226 16.58 6.09 -0.35
N ALA A 227 16.89 6.88 0.67
CA ALA A 227 17.88 6.53 1.68
C ALA A 227 17.43 5.32 2.53
N VAL A 228 16.14 5.24 2.90
CA VAL A 228 15.59 4.06 3.57
C VAL A 228 15.63 2.84 2.64
N GLY A 229 15.33 3.03 1.35
CA GLY A 229 15.47 1.97 0.36
C GLY A 229 16.93 1.49 0.20
N ASP A 230 17.92 2.39 0.27
CA ASP A 230 19.36 2.02 0.23
C ASP A 230 19.77 1.23 1.48
N LEU A 231 19.24 1.58 2.66
CA LEU A 231 19.44 0.81 3.89
C LEU A 231 18.91 -0.63 3.74
N ILE A 232 17.67 -0.77 3.25
CA ILE A 232 17.07 -2.10 3.04
C ILE A 232 17.88 -2.91 2.04
N ARG A 233 18.31 -2.28 0.93
CA ARG A 233 19.11 -2.96 -0.10
C ARG A 233 20.46 -3.43 0.45
N GLU A 234 21.15 -2.61 1.22
CA GLU A 234 22.42 -3.01 1.82
C GLU A 234 22.23 -4.17 2.80
N ALA A 235 21.18 -4.12 3.62
CA ALA A 235 20.84 -5.24 4.50
C ALA A 235 20.57 -6.53 3.72
N GLY A 236 19.85 -6.45 2.59
CA GLY A 236 19.65 -7.58 1.70
C GLY A 236 20.95 -8.14 1.13
N LEU A 237 21.84 -7.28 0.66
CA LEU A 237 23.16 -7.69 0.14
C LEU A 237 23.99 -8.42 1.19
N ASN A 238 23.96 -7.96 2.44
CA ASN A 238 24.65 -8.62 3.55
C ASN A 238 24.00 -9.98 3.90
N CYS A 239 22.71 -10.14 3.61
CA CYS A 239 21.98 -11.41 3.73
C CYS A 239 22.06 -12.29 2.47
N GLY A 240 22.80 -11.89 1.43
CA GLY A 240 23.03 -12.68 0.22
C GLY A 240 22.02 -12.45 -0.91
N ILE A 241 21.18 -11.41 -0.83
CA ILE A 241 20.20 -11.10 -1.88
C ILE A 241 20.30 -9.63 -2.32
N ASP A 242 20.36 -9.39 -3.63
CA ASP A 242 20.26 -8.04 -4.21
C ASP A 242 18.81 -7.78 -4.63
N MET A 243 18.14 -6.93 -3.88
CA MET A 243 16.74 -6.58 -4.10
C MET A 243 16.62 -5.37 -5.02
N PRO A 244 15.89 -5.49 -6.16
CA PRO A 244 15.66 -4.37 -7.05
C PRO A 244 14.73 -3.34 -6.40
N ARG A 245 14.80 -2.10 -6.91
CA ARG A 245 13.78 -1.09 -6.63
C ARG A 245 12.67 -1.19 -7.64
N ALA A 246 11.45 -1.06 -7.17
CA ALA A 246 10.25 -1.17 -7.98
C ALA A 246 9.24 -0.06 -7.66
N GLN A 247 8.30 0.10 -8.57
CA GLN A 247 7.04 0.77 -8.32
C GLN A 247 6.03 -0.27 -7.88
N LEU A 248 5.31 0.02 -6.80
CA LEU A 248 4.24 -0.86 -6.33
C LEU A 248 3.13 -0.97 -7.38
N TYR A 249 2.63 -2.19 -7.63
CA TYR A 249 1.48 -2.42 -8.51
C TYR A 249 0.92 -3.85 -8.34
N PRO A 250 -0.41 -4.01 -8.22
CA PRO A 250 -1.39 -3.00 -7.78
C PRO A 250 -1.33 -2.82 -6.27
N GLY A 251 -1.94 -1.78 -5.73
CA GLY A 251 -2.10 -1.60 -4.28
C GLY A 251 -1.44 -0.34 -3.74
N ALA A 252 -1.42 -0.24 -2.45
CA ALA A 252 -0.75 0.78 -1.67
C ALA A 252 0.01 0.11 -0.53
N ILE A 253 0.85 0.82 0.19
CA ILE A 253 1.61 0.30 1.32
C ILE A 253 1.72 1.36 2.41
N ASP A 254 1.79 0.96 3.64
CA ASP A 254 1.82 1.85 4.81
C ASP A 254 2.93 2.92 4.77
N SER A 255 4.06 2.65 4.07
CA SER A 255 5.11 3.66 3.85
C SER A 255 4.65 4.88 3.08
N ASP A 256 3.64 4.73 2.20
CA ASP A 256 3.11 5.85 1.42
C ASP A 256 2.39 6.86 2.33
N ALA A 257 1.68 6.37 3.34
CA ALA A 257 1.03 7.24 4.33
C ALA A 257 2.05 8.03 5.16
N PHE A 258 3.13 7.40 5.61
CA PHE A 258 4.22 8.07 6.33
C PHE A 258 4.91 9.12 5.45
N THR A 259 5.22 8.74 4.20
CA THR A 259 5.85 9.64 3.21
C THR A 259 4.99 10.88 2.95
N GLN A 260 3.66 10.70 2.82
CA GLN A 260 2.74 11.83 2.64
C GLN A 260 2.66 12.76 3.84
N GLU A 261 2.98 12.27 5.03
CA GLU A 261 3.09 13.09 6.24
C GLU A 261 4.50 13.69 6.42
N GLY A 262 5.42 13.48 5.47
CA GLY A 262 6.77 14.04 5.47
C GLY A 262 7.77 13.28 6.34
N LEU A 263 7.53 11.99 6.57
CA LEU A 263 8.39 11.09 7.34
C LEU A 263 9.21 10.19 6.40
N GLU A 264 10.38 9.77 6.86
CA GLU A 264 11.27 8.88 6.11
C GLU A 264 10.75 7.44 6.16
N ALA A 265 10.32 6.90 5.02
CA ALA A 265 9.79 5.55 4.93
C ALA A 265 10.12 4.91 3.59
N ALA A 266 10.10 3.57 3.52
CA ALA A 266 10.12 2.81 2.27
C ALA A 266 9.37 1.49 2.45
N GLY A 267 8.85 0.95 1.35
CA GLY A 267 8.19 -0.35 1.32
C GLY A 267 9.18 -1.49 1.06
N PHE A 268 8.88 -2.65 1.61
CA PHE A 268 9.62 -3.89 1.44
C PHE A 268 8.63 -5.04 1.30
N CYS A 269 8.50 -5.63 0.12
CA CYS A 269 7.52 -6.67 -0.18
C CYS A 269 8.14 -7.82 -0.97
N GLY A 270 7.49 -8.99 -0.87
CA GLY A 270 7.86 -10.20 -1.62
C GLY A 270 6.64 -10.83 -2.29
N VAL A 271 5.91 -10.06 -3.10
CA VAL A 271 4.68 -10.48 -3.75
C VAL A 271 4.85 -10.64 -5.25
N ASN A 272 4.35 -11.76 -5.79
CA ASN A 272 4.28 -11.98 -7.22
C ASN A 272 2.86 -11.66 -7.73
N HIS A 273 2.74 -10.70 -8.62
CA HIS A 273 1.46 -10.32 -9.21
C HIS A 273 1.11 -11.06 -10.50
N ASP A 274 1.99 -11.91 -11.05
CA ASP A 274 1.72 -12.72 -12.25
C ASP A 274 2.42 -14.09 -12.18
N PRO A 275 1.71 -15.20 -12.02
CA PRO A 275 0.27 -15.39 -11.90
C PRO A 275 -0.18 -15.38 -10.43
N GLN A 276 -0.70 -14.27 -9.98
CA GLN A 276 -1.18 -14.16 -8.61
C GLN A 276 -2.54 -14.83 -8.44
N LYS A 277 -2.69 -15.66 -7.42
CA LYS A 277 -3.96 -16.29 -7.07
C LYS A 277 -4.39 -16.08 -5.63
N TYR A 278 -3.44 -15.80 -4.73
CA TYR A 278 -3.73 -15.67 -3.30
C TYR A 278 -4.05 -14.23 -2.88
N TYR A 279 -3.40 -13.23 -3.45
CA TYR A 279 -3.56 -11.82 -3.03
C TYR A 279 -5.02 -11.38 -3.08
N HIS A 280 -5.53 -10.97 -1.92
CA HIS A 280 -6.94 -10.64 -1.72
C HIS A 280 -7.91 -11.75 -2.13
N THR A 281 -7.56 -13.01 -1.91
CA THR A 281 -8.44 -14.16 -2.16
C THR A 281 -8.43 -15.13 -0.99
N ARG A 282 -9.40 -16.02 -0.94
CA ARG A 282 -9.47 -17.12 0.05
C ARG A 282 -8.29 -18.10 -0.02
N GLU A 283 -7.45 -17.98 -1.04
CA GLU A 283 -6.20 -18.74 -1.16
C GLU A 283 -5.07 -18.14 -0.32
N ASP A 284 -5.28 -16.95 0.29
CA ASP A 284 -4.33 -16.34 1.20
C ASP A 284 -4.48 -16.89 2.62
N SER A 285 -4.13 -18.14 2.78
CA SER A 285 -4.27 -18.93 3.99
C SER A 285 -2.91 -19.39 4.54
N TRP A 286 -2.89 -19.89 5.77
CA TRP A 286 -1.67 -20.24 6.49
C TRP A 286 -0.81 -21.31 5.78
N ASP A 287 -1.43 -22.23 5.04
CA ASP A 287 -0.75 -23.28 4.28
C ASP A 287 -0.11 -22.77 2.98
N ASN A 288 -0.39 -21.52 2.60
CA ASN A 288 0.22 -20.83 1.48
C ASN A 288 1.35 -19.85 1.89
N MET A 289 1.75 -19.84 3.15
CA MET A 289 2.88 -19.02 3.61
C MET A 289 4.22 -19.66 3.23
N SER A 290 5.28 -18.83 3.09
CA SER A 290 6.65 -19.27 2.86
C SER A 290 7.52 -19.04 4.09
N PRO A 291 7.83 -20.07 4.88
CA PRO A 291 8.75 -19.94 6.00
C PRO A 291 10.13 -19.41 5.59
N GLU A 292 10.62 -19.80 4.41
CA GLU A 292 11.89 -19.34 3.87
C GLU A 292 11.90 -17.82 3.64
N CYS A 293 10.85 -17.29 3.01
CA CYS A 293 10.73 -15.86 2.77
C CYS A 293 10.61 -15.07 4.08
N ILE A 294 9.83 -15.58 5.03
CA ILE A 294 9.67 -14.97 6.36
C ILE A 294 11.01 -14.94 7.11
N GLU A 295 11.75 -16.05 7.12
CA GLU A 295 13.05 -16.16 7.81
C GLU A 295 14.09 -15.23 7.17
N LEU A 296 14.18 -15.19 5.84
CA LEU A 296 15.08 -14.29 5.13
C LEU A 296 14.73 -12.83 5.41
N SER A 297 13.45 -12.49 5.35
CA SER A 297 12.98 -11.13 5.60
C SER A 297 13.23 -10.69 7.04
N LEU A 298 13.09 -11.60 8.02
CA LEU A 298 13.47 -11.33 9.41
C LEU A 298 14.97 -11.04 9.54
N LYS A 299 15.83 -11.83 8.88
CA LYS A 299 17.29 -11.58 8.84
C LYS A 299 17.61 -10.22 8.24
N ILE A 300 16.96 -9.85 7.14
CA ILE A 300 17.13 -8.55 6.49
C ILE A 300 16.71 -7.40 7.42
N CYS A 301 15.58 -7.53 8.13
CA CYS A 301 15.12 -6.50 9.07
C CYS A 301 16.09 -6.32 10.26
N LYS A 302 16.61 -7.42 10.80
CA LYS A 302 17.63 -7.37 11.87
C LYS A 302 18.91 -6.69 11.38
N GLU A 303 19.43 -7.10 10.24
CA GLU A 303 20.60 -6.48 9.60
C GLU A 303 20.38 -4.98 9.31
N ALA A 304 19.17 -4.60 8.85
CA ALA A 304 18.83 -3.20 8.63
C ALA A 304 18.88 -2.39 9.95
N ALA A 305 18.42 -2.95 11.06
CA ALA A 305 18.51 -2.31 12.37
C ALA A 305 19.95 -2.14 12.82
N GLU A 306 20.80 -3.17 12.64
CA GLU A 306 22.23 -3.12 12.97
C GLU A 306 22.99 -2.09 12.12
N LEU A 307 22.77 -2.10 10.81
CA LEU A 307 23.36 -1.12 9.88
C LEU A 307 22.94 0.31 10.23
N TYR A 308 21.67 0.52 10.54
CA TYR A 308 21.14 1.82 10.91
C TYR A 308 21.78 2.36 12.19
N ASP A 309 21.92 1.51 13.20
CA ASP A 309 22.64 1.87 14.45
C ASP A 309 24.13 2.13 14.20
N LYS A 310 24.83 1.18 13.58
CA LYS A 310 26.27 1.21 13.32
C LYS A 310 26.70 2.41 12.48
N LYS A 311 25.91 2.79 11.47
CA LYS A 311 26.19 3.95 10.61
C LYS A 311 25.76 5.28 11.20
N GLY A 312 25.11 5.27 12.36
CA GLY A 312 24.65 6.48 13.03
C GLY A 312 23.42 7.12 12.38
N GLY A 313 22.62 6.32 11.68
CA GLY A 313 21.33 6.72 11.12
C GLY A 313 21.29 6.82 9.60
N ILE A 314 20.17 7.37 9.09
CA ILE A 314 19.85 7.41 7.64
C ILE A 314 20.68 8.45 6.87
N LYS A 315 21.28 9.41 7.57
CA LYS A 315 22.15 10.42 6.92
C LYS A 315 23.32 9.82 6.17
N ALA A 316 23.81 8.64 6.59
CA ALA A 316 24.86 7.89 5.90
C ALA A 316 24.48 7.49 4.46
N TYR A 317 23.18 7.45 4.17
CA TYR A 317 22.61 7.07 2.86
C TYR A 317 22.10 8.27 2.05
N LYS A 318 22.12 9.49 2.62
CA LYS A 318 21.75 10.72 1.90
C LYS A 318 22.99 11.28 1.21
N LYS A 319 23.19 10.91 -0.05
CA LYS A 319 24.23 11.45 -0.94
C LYS A 319 23.68 12.57 -1.81
#